data_b7de8585dd14b210c659c3ce23d16799
#
_entry.id   b7de8585dd14b210c659c3ce23d16799
#
_cell.length_a   1.000
_cell.length_b   1.000
_cell.length_c   1.000
_cell.angle_alpha   90.00
_cell.angle_beta   90.00
_cell.angle_gamma   90.00
#
_symmetry.space_group_name_H-M   'P 1'
#
loop_
_entity.id
_entity.type
_entity.pdbx_description
1 polymer ?
#
loop_
_entity_poly.entity_id
_entity_poly.type
_entity_poly.pdbx_seq_one_letter_code
_entity_poly.pdbx_strand_id
1 'polypeptide(L)'
;KTILIVEHRLEDVLHCNVDRIIVVDKGEIKADMTPNELLSSRILEETGIREPLYITALKYAGCSITPEMEPEHINSIKINSYEDKLKLWSNTIKEEAAVTFDEPILEIEDVKFSYNENKEILHGLSFKINKGEMVSIVGKNGAGKSTVLKLISGFYKPSSGRVLFNGKDIKDESIKERAEKIGAVMQNPNQMISKSVIFDEVALGLKVRGVDESEIKTRVHEALKICGLYEFRNWPISALSYGQKKRVTIASILVLNPEIIILDEPTAGQDFRHYTEIMEFLKE
;
A
#
# COMPACT_ATOMS: atom_id res chain seq x y z
N LYS A 1 30.97 -17.21 -5.57
CA LYS A 1 30.36 -17.06 -4.24
C LYS A 1 28.95 -17.65 -4.30
N THR A 2 28.52 -18.34 -3.25
CA THR A 2 27.13 -18.78 -3.10
C THR A 2 26.34 -17.65 -2.45
N ILE A 3 25.16 -17.33 -2.99
CA ILE A 3 24.30 -16.26 -2.48
C ILE A 3 22.93 -16.87 -2.19
N LEU A 4 22.39 -16.59 -1.02
CA LEU A 4 21.01 -16.90 -0.65
C LEU A 4 20.27 -15.57 -0.49
N ILE A 5 19.18 -15.38 -1.28
CA ILE A 5 18.29 -14.22 -1.21
C ILE A 5 16.99 -14.68 -0.57
N VAL A 6 16.53 -13.99 0.46
CA VAL A 6 15.23 -14.23 1.09
C VAL A 6 14.35 -13.03 0.82
N GLU A 7 13.32 -13.21 0.00
CA GLU A 7 12.47 -12.15 -0.51
C GLU A 7 11.03 -12.65 -0.68
N HIS A 8 10.05 -11.75 -0.60
CA HIS A 8 8.64 -12.02 -0.84
C HIS A 8 8.16 -11.44 -2.20
N ARG A 9 8.97 -10.59 -2.83
CA ARG A 9 8.69 -9.98 -4.14
C ARG A 9 9.53 -10.66 -5.20
N LEU A 10 8.93 -11.65 -5.85
CA LEU A 10 9.61 -12.46 -6.86
C LEU A 10 10.16 -11.62 -8.01
N GLU A 11 9.44 -10.57 -8.44
CA GLU A 11 9.86 -9.70 -9.52
C GLU A 11 11.21 -9.00 -9.24
N ASP A 12 11.46 -8.61 -7.98
CA ASP A 12 12.74 -8.01 -7.58
C ASP A 12 13.89 -9.02 -7.62
N VAL A 13 13.62 -10.29 -7.30
CA VAL A 13 14.61 -11.39 -7.36
C VAL A 13 14.98 -11.71 -8.80
N LEU A 14 14.01 -11.70 -9.72
CA LEU A 14 14.23 -12.02 -11.14
C LEU A 14 15.01 -10.95 -11.93
N HIS A 15 15.34 -9.81 -11.32
CA HIS A 15 16.37 -8.91 -11.90
C HIS A 15 17.78 -9.50 -11.89
N CYS A 16 18.01 -10.51 -11.07
CA CYS A 16 19.26 -11.28 -11.04
C CYS A 16 19.05 -12.62 -11.74
N ASN A 17 20.12 -13.17 -12.33
CA ASN A 17 20.08 -14.55 -12.79
C ASN A 17 20.08 -15.48 -11.57
N VAL A 18 18.95 -16.13 -11.33
CA VAL A 18 18.75 -17.03 -10.20
C VAL A 18 18.69 -18.47 -10.69
N ASP A 19 19.54 -19.33 -10.14
CA ASP A 19 19.62 -20.74 -10.58
C ASP A 19 18.40 -21.54 -10.08
N ARG A 20 17.89 -21.22 -8.86
CA ARG A 20 16.86 -22.01 -8.19
C ARG A 20 16.04 -21.17 -7.24
N ILE A 21 14.75 -21.41 -7.20
CA ILE A 21 13.79 -20.75 -6.29
C ILE A 21 13.15 -21.81 -5.41
N ILE A 22 13.19 -21.57 -4.10
CA ILE A 22 12.50 -22.38 -3.09
C ILE A 22 11.31 -21.57 -2.58
N VAL A 23 10.10 -22.07 -2.80
CA VAL A 23 8.86 -21.48 -2.28
C VAL A 23 8.51 -22.12 -0.94
N VAL A 24 8.37 -21.30 0.10
CA VAL A 24 7.98 -21.74 1.44
C VAL A 24 6.62 -21.14 1.79
N ASP A 25 5.67 -21.99 2.19
CA ASP A 25 4.36 -21.60 2.71
C ASP A 25 4.01 -22.46 3.93
N LYS A 26 3.50 -21.84 4.98
CA LYS A 26 3.10 -22.50 6.25
C LYS A 26 4.16 -23.43 6.86
N GLY A 27 5.43 -23.07 6.71
CA GLY A 27 6.55 -23.84 7.23
C GLY A 27 6.96 -25.06 6.39
N GLU A 28 6.39 -25.21 5.19
CA GLU A 28 6.69 -26.31 4.27
C GLU A 28 7.25 -25.78 2.95
N ILE A 29 8.14 -26.57 2.33
CA ILE A 29 8.58 -26.30 0.96
C ILE A 29 7.48 -26.71 0.00
N LYS A 30 6.93 -25.75 -0.76
CA LYS A 30 5.91 -25.98 -1.80
C LYS A 30 6.52 -26.16 -3.17
N ALA A 31 7.69 -25.59 -3.41
CA ALA A 31 8.44 -25.78 -4.63
C ALA A 31 9.95 -25.64 -4.37
N ASP A 32 10.72 -26.33 -5.20
CA ASP A 32 12.17 -26.22 -5.31
C ASP A 32 12.54 -26.50 -6.76
N MET A 33 12.62 -25.43 -7.58
CA MET A 33 12.71 -25.53 -9.04
C MET A 33 13.37 -24.31 -9.68
N THR A 34 13.58 -24.36 -10.99
CA THR A 34 14.09 -23.21 -11.74
C THR A 34 13.03 -22.09 -11.85
N PRO A 35 13.44 -20.82 -12.10
CA PRO A 35 12.52 -19.73 -12.35
C PRO A 35 11.51 -20.02 -13.47
N ASN A 36 11.98 -20.61 -14.57
CA ASN A 36 11.12 -20.93 -15.72
C ASN A 36 10.03 -21.96 -15.38
N GLU A 37 10.36 -23.00 -14.62
CA GLU A 37 9.40 -23.99 -14.14
C GLU A 37 8.39 -23.36 -13.17
N LEU A 38 8.84 -22.53 -12.23
CA LEU A 38 8.00 -21.87 -11.24
C LEU A 38 6.97 -20.94 -11.91
N LEU A 39 7.41 -20.08 -12.83
CA LEU A 39 6.55 -19.12 -13.52
C LEU A 39 5.55 -19.81 -14.50
N SER A 40 5.86 -21.05 -14.89
CA SER A 40 4.96 -21.88 -15.70
C SER A 40 3.97 -22.70 -14.88
N SER A 41 4.12 -22.68 -13.54
CA SER A 41 3.26 -23.41 -12.61
C SER A 41 2.11 -22.53 -12.06
N ARG A 42 1.27 -23.10 -11.19
CA ARG A 42 0.24 -22.37 -10.43
C ARG A 42 0.65 -22.13 -8.96
N ILE A 43 1.85 -22.50 -8.57
CA ILE A 43 2.29 -22.49 -7.18
C ILE A 43 2.28 -21.07 -6.60
N LEU A 44 2.66 -20.06 -7.38
CA LEU A 44 2.64 -18.65 -6.94
C LEU A 44 1.21 -18.18 -6.63
N GLU A 45 0.25 -18.51 -7.49
CA GLU A 45 -1.18 -18.22 -7.27
C GLU A 45 -1.71 -18.92 -6.01
N GLU A 46 -1.43 -20.22 -5.87
CA GLU A 46 -1.87 -21.05 -4.74
C GLU A 46 -1.28 -20.61 -3.39
N THR A 47 -0.06 -20.08 -3.40
CA THR A 47 0.65 -19.59 -2.21
C THR A 47 0.44 -18.10 -1.94
N GLY A 48 -0.29 -17.38 -2.82
CA GLY A 48 -0.53 -15.94 -2.69
C GLY A 48 0.70 -15.07 -2.91
N ILE A 49 1.71 -15.60 -3.60
CA ILE A 49 2.89 -14.84 -4.02
C ILE A 49 2.58 -14.16 -5.35
N ARG A 50 2.88 -12.86 -5.42
CA ARG A 50 2.65 -12.09 -6.65
C ARG A 50 3.50 -12.60 -7.80
N GLU A 51 2.85 -12.92 -8.90
CA GLU A 51 3.53 -13.17 -10.15
C GLU A 51 4.04 -11.86 -10.77
N PRO A 52 5.12 -11.90 -11.57
CA PRO A 52 5.52 -10.76 -12.39
C PRO A 52 4.37 -10.26 -13.26
N LEU A 53 4.23 -8.93 -13.40
CA LEU A 53 3.10 -8.33 -14.12
C LEU A 53 2.95 -8.82 -15.56
N TYR A 54 4.06 -9.06 -16.26
CA TYR A 54 4.02 -9.56 -17.63
C TYR A 54 3.48 -11.00 -17.72
N ILE A 55 3.74 -11.85 -16.72
CA ILE A 55 3.18 -13.21 -16.62
C ILE A 55 1.67 -13.13 -16.40
N THR A 56 1.25 -12.28 -15.45
CA THR A 56 -0.17 -12.05 -15.18
C THR A 56 -0.90 -11.54 -16.43
N ALA A 57 -0.33 -10.59 -17.17
CA ALA A 57 -0.90 -10.08 -18.41
C ALA A 57 -1.05 -11.15 -19.50
N LEU A 58 -0.04 -12.00 -19.68
CA LEU A 58 -0.09 -13.12 -20.60
C LEU A 58 -1.21 -14.11 -20.23
N LYS A 59 -1.38 -14.44 -18.96
CA LYS A 59 -2.44 -15.32 -18.47
C LYS A 59 -3.83 -14.71 -18.70
N TYR A 60 -4.02 -13.42 -18.46
CA TYR A 60 -5.27 -12.71 -18.78
C TYR A 60 -5.60 -12.70 -20.28
N ALA A 61 -4.60 -12.66 -21.13
CA ALA A 61 -4.76 -12.80 -22.58
C ALA A 61 -5.05 -14.24 -23.03
N GLY A 62 -5.16 -15.20 -22.08
CA GLY A 62 -5.42 -16.60 -22.37
C GLY A 62 -4.21 -17.37 -22.90
N CYS A 63 -2.98 -16.89 -22.59
CA CYS A 63 -1.75 -17.59 -22.94
C CYS A 63 -1.39 -18.61 -21.88
N SER A 64 -1.03 -19.84 -22.29
CA SER A 64 -0.48 -20.85 -21.40
C SER A 64 1.03 -20.64 -21.33
N ILE A 65 1.55 -20.42 -20.13
CA ILE A 65 2.99 -20.24 -19.93
C ILE A 65 3.65 -21.59 -19.81
N THR A 66 4.72 -21.82 -20.56
CA THR A 66 5.52 -23.05 -20.50
C THR A 66 7.00 -22.73 -20.29
N PRO A 67 7.81 -23.67 -19.73
CA PRO A 67 9.24 -23.43 -19.50
C PRO A 67 10.02 -23.12 -20.77
N GLU A 68 9.59 -23.68 -21.92
CA GLU A 68 10.24 -23.45 -23.23
C GLU A 68 10.09 -22.01 -23.73
N MET A 69 9.14 -21.25 -23.17
CA MET A 69 8.98 -19.82 -23.43
C MET A 69 10.04 -18.97 -22.72
N GLU A 70 10.84 -19.57 -21.83
CA GLU A 70 11.87 -18.88 -21.00
C GLU A 70 11.26 -17.65 -20.28
N PRO A 71 10.22 -17.87 -19.42
CA PRO A 71 9.46 -16.79 -18.81
C PRO A 71 10.19 -16.05 -17.68
N GLU A 72 11.41 -16.40 -17.31
CA GLU A 72 12.15 -15.81 -16.19
C GLU A 72 12.40 -14.29 -16.34
N HIS A 73 12.52 -13.80 -17.58
CA HIS A 73 12.71 -12.38 -17.86
C HIS A 73 11.79 -11.88 -18.97
N ILE A 74 11.26 -10.68 -18.80
CA ILE A 74 10.41 -10.03 -19.80
C ILE A 74 11.11 -9.86 -21.18
N ASN A 75 12.44 -9.69 -21.17
CA ASN A 75 13.22 -9.48 -22.40
C ASN A 75 13.59 -10.80 -23.13
N SER A 76 13.50 -11.93 -22.46
CA SER A 76 13.86 -13.26 -23.03
C SER A 76 12.66 -14.11 -23.37
N ILE A 77 11.47 -13.75 -22.88
CA ILE A 77 10.27 -14.55 -23.07
C ILE A 77 9.88 -14.68 -24.55
N LYS A 78 9.66 -15.93 -25.00
CA LYS A 78 9.30 -16.28 -26.38
C LYS A 78 7.79 -16.30 -26.53
N ILE A 79 7.20 -15.19 -26.98
CA ILE A 79 5.76 -15.00 -27.11
C ILE A 79 5.23 -15.07 -28.55
N ASN A 80 6.08 -15.38 -29.54
CA ASN A 80 5.77 -15.28 -30.98
C ASN A 80 4.45 -15.99 -31.39
N SER A 81 4.08 -17.08 -30.71
CA SER A 81 2.82 -17.80 -30.94
C SER A 81 1.59 -17.12 -30.34
N TYR A 82 1.74 -16.09 -29.53
CA TYR A 82 0.66 -15.44 -28.79
C TYR A 82 0.43 -13.96 -29.15
N GLU A 83 1.20 -13.42 -30.10
CA GLU A 83 1.08 -12.00 -30.49
C GLU A 83 -0.34 -11.59 -30.89
N ASP A 84 -1.03 -12.44 -31.66
CA ASP A 84 -2.39 -12.15 -32.09
C ASP A 84 -3.39 -12.21 -30.91
N LYS A 85 -3.21 -13.14 -29.97
CA LYS A 85 -4.03 -13.21 -28.76
C LYS A 85 -3.84 -11.97 -27.88
N LEU A 86 -2.59 -11.51 -27.72
CA LEU A 86 -2.29 -10.29 -26.98
C LEU A 86 -2.92 -9.05 -27.62
N LYS A 87 -2.84 -8.92 -28.93
CA LYS A 87 -3.50 -7.83 -29.67
C LYS A 87 -5.03 -7.88 -29.52
N LEU A 88 -5.63 -9.06 -29.64
CA LEU A 88 -7.07 -9.23 -29.41
C LEU A 88 -7.46 -8.84 -27.99
N TRP A 89 -6.73 -9.33 -26.99
CA TRP A 89 -7.00 -9.02 -25.58
C TRP A 89 -6.83 -7.52 -25.30
N SER A 90 -5.76 -6.87 -25.81
CA SER A 90 -5.56 -5.43 -25.62
C SER A 90 -6.70 -4.59 -26.20
N ASN A 91 -7.31 -5.03 -27.30
CA ASN A 91 -8.46 -4.37 -27.90
C ASN A 91 -9.76 -4.57 -27.08
N THR A 92 -9.81 -5.56 -26.19
CA THR A 92 -10.97 -5.77 -25.30
C THR A 92 -10.92 -4.90 -24.03
N ILE A 93 -9.74 -4.37 -23.71
CA ILE A 93 -9.58 -3.48 -22.57
C ILE A 93 -10.27 -2.16 -22.92
N LYS A 94 -11.41 -1.93 -22.26
CA LYS A 94 -12.07 -0.63 -22.34
C LYS A 94 -11.26 0.37 -21.52
N GLU A 95 -10.88 1.49 -22.11
CA GLU A 95 -10.46 2.65 -21.32
C GLU A 95 -11.63 3.02 -20.41
N GLU A 96 -11.42 2.97 -19.11
CA GLU A 96 -12.38 3.53 -18.17
C GLU A 96 -12.49 5.03 -18.51
N ALA A 97 -13.74 5.51 -18.63
CA ALA A 97 -13.97 6.93 -18.86
C ALA A 97 -13.25 7.72 -17.76
N ALA A 98 -12.49 8.73 -18.15
CA ALA A 98 -11.81 9.59 -17.21
C ALA A 98 -12.85 10.16 -16.22
N VAL A 99 -12.73 9.80 -14.95
CA VAL A 99 -13.56 10.37 -13.91
C VAL A 99 -13.15 11.83 -13.75
N THR A 100 -14.09 12.75 -13.99
CA THR A 100 -13.85 14.17 -13.74
C THR A 100 -14.10 14.44 -12.26
N PHE A 101 -13.11 15.00 -11.60
CA PHE A 101 -13.21 15.41 -10.21
C PHE A 101 -13.26 16.94 -10.17
N ASP A 102 -14.33 17.53 -9.63
CA ASP A 102 -14.57 18.97 -9.71
C ASP A 102 -14.34 19.71 -8.37
N GLU A 103 -14.26 19.00 -7.26
CA GLU A 103 -14.14 19.61 -5.93
C GLU A 103 -12.81 19.28 -5.26
N PRO A 104 -11.87 20.24 -5.18
CA PRO A 104 -10.63 20.00 -4.46
C PRO A 104 -10.89 19.91 -2.93
N ILE A 105 -10.49 18.77 -2.34
CA ILE A 105 -10.55 18.56 -0.89
C ILE A 105 -9.26 19.01 -0.20
N LEU A 106 -8.12 18.83 -0.89
CA LEU A 106 -6.80 19.23 -0.40
C LEU A 106 -6.06 20.00 -1.49
N GLU A 107 -5.50 21.16 -1.12
CA GLU A 107 -4.69 21.98 -2.01
C GLU A 107 -3.36 22.30 -1.33
N ILE A 108 -2.28 22.14 -2.05
CA ILE A 108 -0.93 22.51 -1.64
C ILE A 108 -0.47 23.59 -2.59
N GLU A 109 -0.12 24.77 -2.05
CA GLU A 109 0.21 25.96 -2.84
C GLU A 109 1.60 26.49 -2.45
N ASP A 110 2.53 26.41 -3.39
CA ASP A 110 3.92 26.91 -3.30
C ASP A 110 4.60 26.53 -1.98
N VAL A 111 4.39 25.30 -1.51
CA VAL A 111 4.90 24.83 -0.22
C VAL A 111 6.40 24.61 -0.30
N LYS A 112 7.15 25.32 0.56
CA LYS A 112 8.57 25.12 0.81
C LYS A 112 8.79 24.59 2.21
N PHE A 113 9.82 23.76 2.37
CA PHE A 113 10.15 23.20 3.67
C PHE A 113 11.63 22.82 3.79
N SER A 114 12.21 23.12 4.95
CA SER A 114 13.55 22.73 5.37
C SER A 114 13.51 22.16 6.79
N TYR A 115 14.22 21.06 7.03
CA TYR A 115 14.43 20.55 8.40
C TYR A 115 15.41 21.44 9.18
N ASN A 116 16.40 21.98 8.47
CA ASN A 116 17.43 22.89 8.99
C ASN A 116 17.60 24.03 8.00
N GLU A 117 18.16 25.15 8.43
CA GLU A 117 18.37 26.36 7.62
C GLU A 117 19.19 26.13 6.32
N ASN A 118 20.02 25.07 6.28
CA ASN A 118 20.96 24.83 5.20
C ASN A 118 20.49 23.88 4.09
N LYS A 119 19.32 23.24 4.21
CA LYS A 119 18.86 22.27 3.20
C LYS A 119 17.36 22.33 3.03
N GLU A 120 16.94 22.99 1.96
CA GLU A 120 15.55 22.93 1.52
C GLU A 120 15.24 21.54 0.95
N ILE A 121 14.11 20.98 1.33
CA ILE A 121 13.63 19.65 0.91
C ILE A 121 12.47 19.78 -0.08
N LEU A 122 11.59 20.76 0.13
CA LEU A 122 10.49 21.08 -0.78
C LEU A 122 10.68 22.48 -1.33
N HIS A 123 10.67 22.61 -2.65
CA HIS A 123 11.09 23.79 -3.40
C HIS A 123 9.89 24.48 -4.09
N GLY A 124 8.78 24.72 -3.39
CA GLY A 124 7.60 25.34 -3.99
C GLY A 124 6.67 24.31 -4.62
N LEU A 125 6.33 23.26 -3.86
CA LEU A 125 5.44 22.19 -4.31
C LEU A 125 4.00 22.69 -4.38
N SER A 126 3.32 22.43 -5.53
CA SER A 126 1.92 22.77 -5.72
C SER A 126 1.18 21.63 -6.42
N PHE A 127 0.07 21.20 -5.83
CA PHE A 127 -0.87 20.25 -6.43
C PHE A 127 -2.20 20.28 -5.67
N LYS A 128 -3.23 19.67 -6.28
CA LYS A 128 -4.56 19.52 -5.70
C LYS A 128 -4.95 18.05 -5.69
N ILE A 129 -5.74 17.67 -4.70
CA ILE A 129 -6.41 16.37 -4.62
C ILE A 129 -7.89 16.65 -4.50
N ASN A 130 -8.69 16.02 -5.34
CA ASN A 130 -10.13 16.18 -5.36
C ASN A 130 -10.82 15.13 -4.48
N LYS A 131 -12.05 15.41 -4.09
CA LYS A 131 -12.85 14.48 -3.29
C LYS A 131 -13.10 13.18 -4.06
N GLY A 132 -12.82 12.03 -3.41
CA GLY A 132 -12.94 10.72 -4.02
C GLY A 132 -11.80 10.33 -4.96
N GLU A 133 -10.80 11.22 -5.17
CA GLU A 133 -9.64 10.94 -6.01
C GLU A 133 -8.62 10.05 -5.28
N MET A 134 -8.09 9.05 -5.96
CA MET A 134 -6.97 8.24 -5.48
C MET A 134 -5.66 8.73 -6.12
N VAL A 135 -4.78 9.31 -5.33
CA VAL A 135 -3.52 9.92 -5.80
C VAL A 135 -2.32 9.14 -5.28
N SER A 136 -1.37 8.85 -6.17
CA SER A 136 -0.10 8.21 -5.82
C SER A 136 1.06 9.20 -5.93
N ILE A 137 1.79 9.41 -4.83
CA ILE A 137 3.00 10.24 -4.81
C ILE A 137 4.21 9.33 -4.96
N VAL A 138 4.89 9.41 -6.09
CA VAL A 138 6.07 8.59 -6.42
C VAL A 138 7.34 9.43 -6.51
N GLY A 139 8.48 8.83 -6.22
CA GLY A 139 9.77 9.50 -6.28
C GLY A 139 10.88 8.71 -5.59
N LYS A 140 12.13 9.05 -5.87
CA LYS A 140 13.32 8.43 -5.25
C LYS A 140 13.33 8.57 -3.72
N ASN A 141 14.13 7.73 -3.05
CA ASN A 141 14.37 7.89 -1.62
C ASN A 141 15.00 9.27 -1.35
N GLY A 142 14.50 9.96 -0.32
CA GLY A 142 14.93 11.32 -0.01
C GLY A 142 14.28 12.44 -0.84
N ALA A 143 13.38 12.15 -1.78
CA ALA A 143 12.70 13.16 -2.62
C ALA A 143 11.66 14.02 -1.86
N GLY A 144 11.43 13.79 -0.57
CA GLY A 144 10.49 14.57 0.23
C GLY A 144 9.08 14.00 0.36
N LYS A 145 8.79 12.79 -0.16
CA LYS A 145 7.45 12.18 -0.10
C LYS A 145 6.86 12.16 1.32
N SER A 146 7.55 11.54 2.27
CA SER A 146 7.10 11.50 3.67
C SER A 146 7.10 12.87 4.35
N THR A 147 7.88 13.84 3.84
CA THR A 147 7.85 15.23 4.31
C THR A 147 6.53 15.90 3.94
N VAL A 148 6.06 15.70 2.71
CA VAL A 148 4.74 16.18 2.25
C VAL A 148 3.63 15.63 3.14
N LEU A 149 3.65 14.31 3.41
CA LEU A 149 2.65 13.66 4.28
C LEU A 149 2.65 14.26 5.69
N LYS A 150 3.84 14.50 6.27
CA LYS A 150 3.98 15.10 7.60
C LYS A 150 3.50 16.56 7.65
N LEU A 151 3.65 17.31 6.57
CA LEU A 151 3.10 18.68 6.46
C LEU A 151 1.57 18.67 6.38
N ILE A 152 1.00 17.79 5.56
CA ILE A 152 -0.46 17.64 5.46
C ILE A 152 -1.05 17.22 6.81
N SER A 153 -0.41 16.26 7.51
CA SER A 153 -0.86 15.76 8.81
C SER A 153 -0.56 16.71 9.97
N GLY A 154 0.16 17.83 9.75
CA GLY A 154 0.45 18.84 10.78
C GLY A 154 1.61 18.54 11.71
N PHE A 155 2.40 17.48 11.45
CA PHE A 155 3.62 17.20 12.21
C PHE A 155 4.69 18.28 12.00
N TYR A 156 4.67 18.93 10.84
CA TYR A 156 5.51 20.06 10.51
C TYR A 156 4.67 21.20 9.93
N LYS A 157 5.18 22.43 10.06
CA LYS A 157 4.63 23.61 9.39
C LYS A 157 5.51 23.96 8.19
N PRO A 158 4.92 24.33 7.04
CA PRO A 158 5.71 24.78 5.89
C PRO A 158 6.48 26.05 6.20
N SER A 159 7.67 26.20 5.61
CA SER A 159 8.47 27.44 5.72
C SER A 159 7.81 28.59 4.95
N SER A 160 7.17 28.29 3.81
CA SER A 160 6.32 29.19 3.03
C SER A 160 5.27 28.39 2.28
N GLY A 161 4.30 29.08 1.67
CA GLY A 161 3.18 28.46 0.99
C GLY A 161 2.05 28.08 1.95
N ARG A 162 1.03 27.38 1.45
CA ARG A 162 -0.19 27.04 2.18
C ARG A 162 -0.63 25.62 1.93
N VAL A 163 -1.29 25.04 2.94
CA VAL A 163 -2.03 23.78 2.82
C VAL A 163 -3.50 24.09 3.14
N LEU A 164 -4.36 23.88 2.16
CA LEU A 164 -5.79 24.16 2.29
C LEU A 164 -6.56 22.84 2.35
N PHE A 165 -7.54 22.78 3.24
CA PHE A 165 -8.51 21.69 3.32
C PHE A 165 -9.92 22.27 3.11
N ASN A 166 -10.65 21.78 2.10
CA ASN A 166 -11.93 22.36 1.68
C ASN A 166 -11.83 23.89 1.50
N GLY A 167 -10.77 24.38 0.85
CA GLY A 167 -10.51 25.80 0.59
C GLY A 167 -10.08 26.63 1.79
N LYS A 168 -9.95 26.05 3.00
CA LYS A 168 -9.53 26.75 4.23
C LYS A 168 -8.07 26.41 4.56
N ASP A 169 -7.26 27.43 4.85
CA ASP A 169 -5.89 27.24 5.32
C ASP A 169 -5.89 26.55 6.70
N ILE A 170 -5.20 25.40 6.76
CA ILE A 170 -5.12 24.59 7.98
C ILE A 170 -3.83 24.85 8.77
N LYS A 171 -3.11 25.93 8.50
CA LYS A 171 -1.80 26.26 9.09
C LYS A 171 -1.83 26.26 10.62
N ASP A 172 -2.90 26.78 11.21
CA ASP A 172 -3.02 26.94 12.66
C ASP A 172 -3.73 25.78 13.35
N GLU A 173 -4.24 24.81 12.58
CA GLU A 173 -4.84 23.63 13.14
C GLU A 173 -3.78 22.73 13.81
N SER A 174 -4.12 22.26 14.99
CA SER A 174 -3.33 21.24 15.71
C SER A 174 -3.38 19.90 14.99
N ILE A 175 -2.45 19.01 15.33
CA ILE A 175 -2.46 17.61 14.85
C ILE A 175 -3.79 16.91 15.17
N LYS A 176 -4.36 17.20 16.35
CA LYS A 176 -5.64 16.61 16.78
C LYS A 176 -6.80 17.03 15.86
N GLU A 177 -6.91 18.32 15.57
CA GLU A 177 -7.95 18.86 14.66
C GLU A 177 -7.81 18.30 13.24
N ARG A 178 -6.57 18.18 12.74
CA ARG A 178 -6.33 17.54 11.44
C ARG A 178 -6.66 16.05 11.45
N ALA A 179 -6.37 15.33 12.54
CA ALA A 179 -6.67 13.91 12.67
C ALA A 179 -8.17 13.58 12.74
N GLU A 180 -9.04 14.58 12.90
CA GLU A 180 -10.49 14.38 12.78
C GLU A 180 -10.94 14.15 11.34
N LYS A 181 -10.20 14.67 10.37
CA LYS A 181 -10.53 14.67 8.93
C LYS A 181 -9.49 14.01 8.05
N ILE A 182 -8.23 13.93 8.50
CA ILE A 182 -7.10 13.34 7.76
C ILE A 182 -6.51 12.20 8.57
N GLY A 183 -6.71 10.98 8.12
CA GLY A 183 -6.09 9.79 8.69
C GLY A 183 -4.74 9.52 8.05
N ALA A 184 -3.68 9.33 8.84
CA ALA A 184 -2.34 9.06 8.34
C ALA A 184 -1.78 7.76 8.92
N VAL A 185 -1.39 6.84 8.04
CA VAL A 185 -0.68 5.60 8.39
C VAL A 185 0.79 5.79 8.08
N MET A 186 1.61 5.81 9.13
CA MET A 186 3.06 6.00 9.02
C MET A 186 3.76 4.76 8.47
N GLN A 187 4.94 4.93 7.88
CA GLN A 187 5.77 3.86 7.35
C GLN A 187 6.06 2.78 8.41
N ASN A 188 6.49 3.18 9.61
CA ASN A 188 6.81 2.26 10.71
C ASN A 188 5.61 2.13 11.68
N PRO A 189 4.92 0.97 11.75
CA PRO A 189 3.77 0.76 12.61
C PRO A 189 4.09 0.89 14.11
N ASN A 190 5.32 0.60 14.53
CA ASN A 190 5.70 0.70 15.94
C ASN A 190 5.69 2.16 16.46
N GLN A 191 5.69 3.16 15.58
CA GLN A 191 5.57 4.56 15.97
C GLN A 191 4.12 4.99 16.25
N MET A 192 3.15 4.18 15.81
CA MET A 192 1.72 4.47 15.97
C MET A 192 1.09 3.65 17.11
N ILE A 193 1.57 2.42 17.31
CA ILE A 193 1.00 1.48 18.28
C ILE A 193 1.31 1.92 19.71
N SER A 194 0.27 2.06 20.53
CA SER A 194 0.34 2.51 21.92
C SER A 194 -0.28 1.52 22.92
N LYS A 195 -1.14 0.61 22.48
CA LYS A 195 -1.80 -0.38 23.30
C LYS A 195 -1.16 -1.76 23.14
N SER A 196 -1.42 -2.63 24.11
CA SER A 196 -0.90 -4.01 24.11
C SER A 196 -1.80 -5.01 23.41
N VAL A 197 -3.09 -4.72 23.24
CA VAL A 197 -4.10 -5.60 22.65
C VAL A 197 -4.64 -4.96 21.37
N ILE A 198 -4.86 -5.77 20.34
CA ILE A 198 -5.31 -5.31 19.01
C ILE A 198 -6.62 -4.54 19.07
N PHE A 199 -7.63 -5.09 19.76
CA PHE A 199 -8.93 -4.44 19.90
C PHE A 199 -8.80 -3.05 20.53
N ASP A 200 -8.01 -2.93 21.61
CA ASP A 200 -7.84 -1.67 22.33
C ASP A 200 -7.09 -0.62 21.53
N GLU A 201 -6.14 -1.04 20.69
CA GLU A 201 -5.42 -0.14 19.79
C GLU A 201 -6.36 0.44 18.74
N VAL A 202 -7.16 -0.40 18.07
CA VAL A 202 -8.11 0.05 17.05
C VAL A 202 -9.24 0.89 17.66
N ALA A 203 -9.69 0.55 18.87
CA ALA A 203 -10.74 1.30 19.57
C ALA A 203 -10.27 2.66 20.11
N LEU A 204 -8.96 2.88 20.25
CA LEU A 204 -8.41 4.02 20.97
C LEU A 204 -8.95 5.37 20.46
N GLY A 205 -8.89 5.59 19.16
CA GLY A 205 -9.32 6.85 18.56
C GLY A 205 -10.82 7.13 18.77
N LEU A 206 -11.67 6.11 18.70
CA LEU A 206 -13.10 6.23 18.98
C LEU A 206 -13.37 6.53 20.45
N LYS A 207 -12.66 5.86 21.37
CA LYS A 207 -12.74 6.13 22.83
C LYS A 207 -12.37 7.59 23.14
N VAL A 208 -11.30 8.10 22.54
CA VAL A 208 -10.87 9.51 22.71
C VAL A 208 -11.91 10.50 22.18
N ARG A 209 -12.67 10.12 21.13
CA ARG A 209 -13.77 10.92 20.58
C ARG A 209 -15.08 10.79 21.36
N GLY A 210 -15.13 9.97 22.41
CA GLY A 210 -16.33 9.78 23.25
C GLY A 210 -17.45 8.99 22.58
N VAL A 211 -17.12 8.14 21.60
CA VAL A 211 -18.08 7.25 20.93
C VAL A 211 -18.58 6.19 21.91
N ASP A 212 -19.84 5.81 21.79
CA ASP A 212 -20.46 4.81 22.66
C ASP A 212 -19.83 3.41 22.51
N GLU A 213 -19.76 2.64 23.59
CA GLU A 213 -19.07 1.32 23.60
C GLU A 213 -19.70 0.32 22.63
N SER A 214 -21.01 0.35 22.44
CA SER A 214 -21.70 -0.54 21.50
C SER A 214 -21.32 -0.23 20.05
N GLU A 215 -21.23 1.05 19.70
CA GLU A 215 -20.77 1.51 18.40
C GLU A 215 -19.29 1.22 18.18
N ILE A 216 -18.45 1.47 19.20
CA ILE A 216 -17.01 1.13 19.16
C ILE A 216 -16.83 -0.34 18.78
N LYS A 217 -17.54 -1.25 19.48
CA LYS A 217 -17.43 -2.68 19.24
C LYS A 217 -17.79 -3.05 17.80
N THR A 218 -18.85 -2.48 17.26
CA THR A 218 -19.32 -2.73 15.89
C THR A 218 -18.29 -2.27 14.88
N ARG A 219 -17.87 -1.00 14.95
CA ARG A 219 -16.92 -0.39 14.01
C ARG A 219 -15.54 -1.06 14.07
N VAL A 220 -15.05 -1.38 15.28
CA VAL A 220 -13.77 -2.08 15.44
C VAL A 220 -13.82 -3.49 14.82
N HIS A 221 -14.93 -4.22 15.02
CA HIS A 221 -15.08 -5.56 14.43
C HIS A 221 -15.10 -5.50 12.90
N GLU A 222 -15.77 -4.52 12.31
CA GLU A 222 -15.79 -4.29 10.86
C GLU A 222 -14.39 -3.98 10.32
N ALA A 223 -13.72 -2.98 10.89
CA ALA A 223 -12.36 -2.63 10.49
C ALA A 223 -11.37 -3.80 10.61
N LEU A 224 -11.47 -4.60 11.67
CA LEU A 224 -10.62 -5.77 11.86
C LEU A 224 -10.93 -6.91 10.88
N LYS A 225 -12.20 -7.09 10.46
CA LYS A 225 -12.56 -8.05 9.41
C LYS A 225 -11.93 -7.65 8.07
N ILE A 226 -12.05 -6.39 7.68
CA ILE A 226 -11.46 -5.82 6.48
C ILE A 226 -9.94 -6.04 6.45
N CYS A 227 -9.27 -5.77 7.57
CA CYS A 227 -7.82 -5.95 7.69
C CYS A 227 -7.38 -7.41 7.92
N GLY A 228 -8.30 -8.39 7.90
CA GLY A 228 -7.98 -9.82 8.13
C GLY A 228 -7.42 -10.10 9.52
N LEU A 229 -7.82 -9.32 10.53
CA LEU A 229 -7.33 -9.42 11.91
C LEU A 229 -8.41 -9.76 12.94
N TYR A 230 -9.64 -10.01 12.51
CA TYR A 230 -10.78 -10.23 13.42
C TYR A 230 -10.57 -11.39 14.38
N GLU A 231 -10.02 -12.52 13.92
CA GLU A 231 -9.75 -13.70 14.75
C GLU A 231 -8.66 -13.43 15.80
N PHE A 232 -7.78 -12.47 15.54
CA PHE A 232 -6.68 -12.08 16.43
C PHE A 232 -7.03 -10.89 17.35
N ARG A 233 -8.28 -10.39 17.35
CA ARG A 233 -8.69 -9.14 18.02
C ARG A 233 -8.31 -9.02 19.48
N ASN A 234 -8.26 -10.15 20.20
CA ASN A 234 -7.91 -10.22 21.63
C ASN A 234 -6.43 -10.59 21.87
N TRP A 235 -5.64 -10.70 20.80
CA TRP A 235 -4.24 -11.06 20.93
C TRP A 235 -3.36 -9.87 21.29
N PRO A 236 -2.22 -10.15 21.97
CA PRO A 236 -1.23 -9.12 22.22
C PRO A 236 -0.54 -8.71 20.91
N ILE A 237 -0.36 -7.41 20.71
CA ILE A 237 0.29 -6.86 19.50
C ILE A 237 1.75 -7.29 19.39
N SER A 238 2.39 -7.60 20.54
CA SER A 238 3.77 -8.12 20.56
C SER A 238 3.93 -9.46 19.85
N ALA A 239 2.87 -10.26 19.73
CA ALA A 239 2.88 -11.55 19.02
C ALA A 239 2.74 -11.41 17.49
N LEU A 240 2.48 -10.20 16.99
CA LEU A 240 2.23 -9.96 15.58
C LEU A 240 3.52 -9.77 14.77
N SER A 241 3.50 -10.27 13.52
CA SER A 241 4.51 -9.92 12.52
C SER A 241 4.48 -8.42 12.17
N TYR A 242 5.52 -7.92 11.51
CA TYR A 242 5.56 -6.52 11.06
C TYR A 242 4.38 -6.17 10.14
N GLY A 243 4.06 -7.04 9.17
CA GLY A 243 2.91 -6.85 8.28
C GLY A 243 1.57 -6.84 9.02
N GLN A 244 1.37 -7.72 10.01
CA GLN A 244 0.16 -7.71 10.85
C GLN A 244 0.06 -6.42 11.68
N LYS A 245 1.17 -5.93 12.25
CA LYS A 245 1.20 -4.63 12.95
C LYS A 245 0.82 -3.48 12.01
N LYS A 246 1.30 -3.49 10.76
CA LYS A 246 0.90 -2.49 9.75
C LYS A 246 -0.61 -2.53 9.50
N ARG A 247 -1.21 -3.72 9.40
CA ARG A 247 -2.66 -3.86 9.27
C ARG A 247 -3.44 -3.35 10.50
N VAL A 248 -2.89 -3.53 11.71
CA VAL A 248 -3.49 -2.93 12.92
C VAL A 248 -3.50 -1.41 12.80
N THR A 249 -2.40 -0.77 12.36
CA THR A 249 -2.37 0.71 12.21
C THR A 249 -3.32 1.19 11.12
N ILE A 250 -3.49 0.43 10.03
CA ILE A 250 -4.50 0.74 9.01
C ILE A 250 -5.90 0.64 9.61
N ALA A 251 -6.23 -0.43 10.32
CA ALA A 251 -7.53 -0.60 10.99
C ALA A 251 -7.83 0.54 11.98
N SER A 252 -6.81 1.01 12.73
CA SER A 252 -6.93 2.12 13.69
C SER A 252 -7.26 3.46 13.02
N ILE A 253 -6.93 3.63 11.75
CA ILE A 253 -7.30 4.83 10.97
C ILE A 253 -8.65 4.62 10.27
N LEU A 254 -8.87 3.46 9.64
CA LEU A 254 -10.13 3.16 8.94
C LEU A 254 -11.35 3.28 9.86
N VAL A 255 -11.24 2.81 11.09
CA VAL A 255 -12.31 2.85 12.10
C VAL A 255 -12.79 4.27 12.39
N LEU A 256 -11.95 5.29 12.15
CA LEU A 256 -12.27 6.71 12.38
C LEU A 256 -13.03 7.35 11.23
N ASN A 257 -13.11 6.68 10.07
CA ASN A 257 -13.75 7.14 8.84
C ASN A 257 -13.34 8.57 8.45
N PRO A 258 -12.05 8.85 8.24
CA PRO A 258 -11.58 10.18 7.86
C PRO A 258 -11.96 10.54 6.41
N GLU A 259 -12.01 11.83 6.07
CA GLU A 259 -12.27 12.30 4.71
C GLU A 259 -11.10 12.08 3.76
N ILE A 260 -9.86 12.08 4.29
CA ILE A 260 -8.63 11.75 3.55
C ILE A 260 -7.89 10.65 4.30
N ILE A 261 -7.43 9.63 3.57
CA ILE A 261 -6.54 8.58 4.10
C ILE A 261 -5.18 8.71 3.41
N ILE A 262 -4.13 8.87 4.20
CA ILE A 262 -2.74 8.91 3.75
C ILE A 262 -2.06 7.62 4.16
N LEU A 263 -1.47 6.91 3.19
CA LEU A 263 -0.75 5.68 3.42
C LEU A 263 0.72 5.86 3.01
N ASP A 264 1.63 5.87 4.00
CA ASP A 264 3.08 5.95 3.74
C ASP A 264 3.64 4.53 3.60
N GLU A 265 4.04 4.15 2.38
CA GLU A 265 4.53 2.83 2.00
C GLU A 265 3.64 1.68 2.53
N PRO A 266 2.35 1.63 2.14
CA PRO A 266 1.41 0.65 2.69
C PRO A 266 1.77 -0.79 2.36
N THR A 267 2.54 -1.01 1.29
CA THR A 267 2.98 -2.32 0.82
C THR A 267 4.18 -2.89 1.59
N ALA A 268 4.90 -2.07 2.32
CA ALA A 268 6.09 -2.52 3.04
C ALA A 268 5.74 -3.58 4.09
N GLY A 269 6.31 -4.79 3.95
CA GLY A 269 6.08 -5.93 4.84
C GLY A 269 4.70 -6.59 4.70
N GLN A 270 3.93 -6.30 3.64
CA GLN A 270 2.68 -6.99 3.30
C GLN A 270 2.93 -8.03 2.22
N ASP A 271 2.28 -9.18 2.33
CA ASP A 271 2.11 -10.08 1.19
C ASP A 271 1.08 -9.49 0.21
N PHE A 272 1.12 -9.96 -1.02
CA PHE A 272 0.30 -9.41 -2.10
C PHE A 272 -1.20 -9.57 -1.86
N ARG A 273 -1.63 -10.69 -1.29
CA ARG A 273 -3.04 -10.97 -1.03
C ARG A 273 -3.64 -9.96 -0.05
N HIS A 274 -3.00 -9.75 1.09
CA HIS A 274 -3.49 -8.81 2.10
C HIS A 274 -3.42 -7.35 1.63
N TYR A 275 -2.41 -7.01 0.82
CA TYR A 275 -2.36 -5.70 0.18
C TYR A 275 -3.55 -5.48 -0.74
N THR A 276 -3.86 -6.46 -1.60
CA THR A 276 -5.00 -6.37 -2.54
C THR A 276 -6.31 -6.22 -1.79
N GLU A 277 -6.56 -7.03 -0.74
CA GLU A 277 -7.75 -6.95 0.10
C GLU A 277 -7.94 -5.55 0.71
N ILE A 278 -6.86 -4.91 1.21
CA ILE A 278 -6.92 -3.54 1.74
C ILE A 278 -7.20 -2.52 0.64
N MET A 279 -6.54 -2.65 -0.52
CA MET A 279 -6.71 -1.69 -1.62
C MET A 279 -8.09 -1.79 -2.27
N GLU A 280 -8.68 -2.98 -2.34
CA GLU A 280 -10.05 -3.17 -2.81
C GLU A 280 -11.05 -2.48 -1.88
N PHE A 281 -10.89 -2.64 -0.57
CA PHE A 281 -11.73 -1.94 0.41
C PHE A 281 -11.61 -0.41 0.31
N LEU A 282 -10.43 0.12 0.06
CA LEU A 282 -10.23 1.58 -0.06
C LEU A 282 -10.85 2.17 -1.33
N LYS A 283 -11.29 1.34 -2.30
CA LYS A 283 -12.02 1.79 -3.50
C LYS A 283 -13.52 1.98 -3.26
N GLU A 284 -14.09 1.29 -2.26
CA GLU A 284 -15.50 1.40 -1.84
C GLU A 284 -15.71 2.64 -0.94
#